data_26f00025f064b68e6835fad50e5a5644
#
_entry.id   26f00025f064b68e6835fad50e5a5644
#
_cell.length_a   1.000
_cell.length_b   1.000
_cell.length_c   1.000
_cell.angle_alpha   90.00
_cell.angle_beta   90.00
_cell.angle_gamma   90.00
#
_symmetry.space_group_name_H-M   'P 1'
#
loop_
_entity.id
_entity.type
_entity.pdbx_description
1 polymer ?
#
loop_
_entity_poly.entity_id
_entity_poly.type
_entity_poly.pdbx_seq_one_letter_code
_entity_poly.pdbx_strand_id
1 'polypeptide(L)'
;MIVEADGGPLGVVVAGANVHDTKLLKQTIAAIVVNRPEPTKQAPQHLCLDKGYDNPTGHTTVAEESYEPHIRRIGEEKLDEKKRKRHPARRWVVERTLGWMSKCRAILIRYAKKSCNYLGLIQLCCGLLWYRRQHRLTLLR
;
A
#
# COMPACT_ATOMS: atom_id res chain seq x y z
N MET A 1 3.94 -2.17 -3.08
CA MET A 1 3.20 -0.88 -3.15
C MET A 1 2.54 -0.61 -1.81
N ILE A 2 2.51 0.64 -1.36
CA ILE A 2 1.76 1.12 -0.20
C ILE A 2 0.73 2.15 -0.65
N VAL A 3 -0.47 2.09 -0.05
CA VAL A 3 -1.61 2.97 -0.37
C VAL A 3 -2.21 3.52 0.91
N GLU A 4 -2.86 4.66 0.85
CA GLU A 4 -3.65 5.18 1.95
C GLU A 4 -4.98 4.41 2.12
N ALA A 5 -5.72 4.72 3.18
CA ALA A 5 -6.97 4.02 3.55
C ALA A 5 -8.04 3.99 2.45
N ASP A 6 -8.03 4.94 1.53
CA ASP A 6 -9.00 5.03 0.42
C ASP A 6 -8.41 4.59 -0.93
N GLY A 7 -7.18 4.06 -0.94
CA GLY A 7 -6.53 3.47 -2.11
C GLY A 7 -5.68 4.43 -2.94
N GLY A 8 -5.40 5.65 -2.44
CA GLY A 8 -4.42 6.52 -3.08
C GLY A 8 -3.01 5.94 -2.93
N PRO A 9 -2.25 5.73 -4.04
CA PRO A 9 -0.90 5.21 -3.96
C PRO A 9 0.05 6.21 -3.31
N LEU A 10 0.78 5.77 -2.28
CA LEU A 10 1.74 6.59 -1.53
C LEU A 10 3.18 6.28 -1.90
N GLY A 11 3.50 5.02 -2.14
CA GLY A 11 4.84 4.58 -2.47
C GLY A 11 4.85 3.27 -3.24
N VAL A 12 5.83 3.09 -4.12
CA VAL A 12 5.97 1.89 -4.94
C VAL A 12 7.44 1.55 -5.16
N VAL A 13 7.73 0.27 -5.08
CA VAL A 13 9.03 -0.31 -5.39
C VAL A 13 8.84 -1.40 -6.45
N VAL A 14 9.77 -1.52 -7.38
CA VAL A 14 9.84 -2.59 -8.37
C VAL A 14 11.05 -3.45 -8.08
N ALA A 15 10.83 -4.74 -7.93
CA ALA A 15 11.87 -5.73 -7.68
C ALA A 15 11.68 -6.95 -8.61
N GLY A 16 12.67 -7.82 -8.66
CA GLY A 16 12.54 -9.10 -9.35
C GLY A 16 11.54 -10.02 -8.65
N ALA A 17 10.86 -10.86 -9.41
CA ALA A 17 9.85 -11.79 -8.88
C ALA A 17 10.40 -12.82 -7.86
N ASN A 18 11.71 -12.99 -7.81
CA ASN A 18 12.43 -13.86 -6.86
C ASN A 18 12.70 -13.18 -5.52
N VAL A 19 12.41 -11.89 -5.36
CA VAL A 19 12.63 -11.17 -4.10
C VAL A 19 11.38 -11.29 -3.24
N HIS A 20 11.55 -11.83 -2.03
CA HIS A 20 10.44 -11.99 -1.09
C HIS A 20 9.93 -10.63 -0.59
N ASP A 21 8.64 -10.45 -0.53
CA ASP A 21 7.97 -9.16 -0.21
C ASP A 21 8.38 -8.58 1.14
N THR A 22 8.64 -9.43 2.15
CA THR A 22 9.09 -8.97 3.47
C THR A 22 10.41 -8.20 3.41
N LYS A 23 11.32 -8.57 2.49
CA LYS A 23 12.60 -7.86 2.29
C LYS A 23 12.41 -6.47 1.67
N LEU A 24 11.30 -6.26 0.99
CA LEU A 24 10.97 -4.99 0.33
C LEU A 24 10.15 -4.05 1.21
N LEU A 25 9.70 -4.49 2.39
CA LEU A 25 8.80 -3.73 3.25
C LEU A 25 9.41 -2.37 3.64
N LYS A 26 10.61 -2.36 4.20
CA LYS A 26 11.32 -1.13 4.60
C LYS A 26 11.53 -0.19 3.41
N GLN A 27 11.95 -0.72 2.27
CA GLN A 27 12.14 0.04 1.04
C GLN A 27 10.80 0.63 0.53
N THR A 28 9.70 -0.12 0.68
CA THR A 28 8.37 0.34 0.25
C THR A 28 7.85 1.46 1.14
N ILE A 29 8.10 1.39 2.45
CA ILE A 29 7.75 2.47 3.39
C ILE A 29 8.60 3.71 3.09
N ALA A 30 9.91 3.55 2.89
CA ALA A 30 10.81 4.65 2.54
C ALA A 30 10.48 5.31 1.19
N ALA A 31 9.75 4.62 0.29
CA ALA A 31 9.31 5.16 -0.99
C ALA A 31 8.03 6.02 -0.90
N ILE A 32 7.50 6.27 0.28
CA ILE A 32 6.36 7.18 0.48
C ILE A 32 6.80 8.60 0.13
N VAL A 33 6.10 9.22 -0.82
CA VAL A 33 6.47 10.54 -1.37
C VAL A 33 5.82 11.73 -0.65
N VAL A 34 4.85 11.47 0.23
CA VAL A 34 4.16 12.52 1.00
C VAL A 34 4.78 12.68 2.38
N ASN A 35 4.79 13.91 2.89
CA ASN A 35 5.16 14.14 4.28
C ASN A 35 4.15 13.47 5.21
N ARG A 36 4.65 12.57 6.03
CA ARG A 36 3.85 11.85 7.01
C ARG A 36 3.82 12.64 8.31
N PRO A 37 2.65 12.92 8.90
CA PRO A 37 2.60 13.53 10.22
C PRO A 37 3.25 12.60 11.26
N GLU A 38 3.85 13.18 12.29
CA GLU A 38 4.42 12.39 13.39
C GLU A 38 3.32 11.59 14.11
N PRO A 39 3.49 10.26 14.25
CA PRO A 39 2.53 9.44 14.98
C PRO A 39 2.54 9.82 16.46
N THR A 40 1.36 9.94 17.07
CA THR A 40 1.18 10.20 18.49
C THR A 40 0.43 9.07 19.15
N LYS A 41 0.50 8.98 20.49
CA LYS A 41 -0.29 7.98 21.25
C LYS A 41 -1.80 8.12 21.04
N GLN A 42 -2.28 9.34 20.75
CA GLN A 42 -3.70 9.61 20.49
C GLN A 42 -4.08 9.39 19.02
N ALA A 43 -3.12 9.48 18.10
CA ALA A 43 -3.29 9.27 16.66
C ALA A 43 -2.22 8.31 16.11
N PRO A 44 -2.26 7.03 16.48
CA PRO A 44 -1.32 6.03 15.97
C PRO A 44 -1.56 5.80 14.47
N GLN A 45 -0.49 5.50 13.76
CA GLN A 45 -0.57 5.16 12.35
C GLN A 45 -0.55 3.65 12.19
N HIS A 46 -1.60 3.10 11.58
CA HIS A 46 -1.76 1.67 11.36
C HIS A 46 -1.29 1.26 9.97
N LEU A 47 -0.54 0.17 9.88
CA LEU A 47 -0.14 -0.44 8.61
C LEU A 47 -0.80 -1.81 8.46
N CYS A 48 -1.75 -1.90 7.51
CA CYS A 48 -2.41 -3.17 7.20
C CYS A 48 -1.53 -3.97 6.23
N LEU A 49 -1.14 -5.16 6.66
CA LEU A 49 -0.27 -6.05 5.90
C LEU A 49 -0.93 -7.43 5.71
N ASP A 50 -0.48 -8.15 4.69
CA ASP A 50 -0.89 -9.53 4.46
C ASP A 50 -0.23 -10.48 5.47
N LYS A 51 -0.81 -11.67 5.61
CA LYS A 51 -0.32 -12.76 6.48
C LYS A 51 1.14 -13.13 6.21
N GLY A 52 1.63 -12.97 4.99
CA GLY A 52 3.04 -13.20 4.65
C GLY A 52 4.04 -12.35 5.46
N TYR A 53 3.56 -11.26 6.06
CA TYR A 53 4.34 -10.40 6.95
C TYR A 53 4.21 -10.75 8.45
N ASP A 54 3.43 -11.78 8.81
CA ASP A 54 3.29 -12.27 10.18
C ASP A 54 4.52 -13.09 10.59
N ASN A 55 5.65 -12.42 10.68
CA ASN A 55 6.93 -12.97 11.09
C ASN A 55 7.74 -11.90 11.89
N PRO A 56 8.73 -12.31 12.69
CA PRO A 56 9.48 -11.39 13.54
C PRO A 56 10.07 -10.20 12.78
N THR A 57 10.65 -10.44 11.58
CA THR A 57 11.24 -9.39 10.74
C THR A 57 10.20 -8.36 10.29
N GLY A 58 9.01 -8.82 9.87
CA GLY A 58 7.91 -7.94 9.47
C GLY A 58 7.45 -7.04 10.62
N HIS A 59 7.21 -7.62 11.79
CA HIS A 59 6.82 -6.88 12.98
C HIS A 59 7.89 -5.87 13.42
N THR A 60 9.17 -6.27 13.44
CA THR A 60 10.28 -5.38 13.82
C THR A 60 10.38 -4.20 12.84
N THR A 61 10.32 -4.46 11.53
CA THR A 61 10.39 -3.40 10.50
C THR A 61 9.24 -2.40 10.65
N VAL A 62 8.03 -2.87 10.90
CA VAL A 62 6.85 -1.99 11.09
C VAL A 62 7.01 -1.12 12.33
N ALA A 63 7.50 -1.69 13.43
CA ALA A 63 7.74 -0.96 14.68
C ALA A 63 8.87 0.09 14.54
N GLU A 64 9.98 -0.26 13.88
CA GLU A 64 11.09 0.67 13.58
C GLU A 64 10.60 1.91 12.80
N GLU A 65 9.66 1.72 11.89
CA GLU A 65 9.08 2.80 11.09
C GLU A 65 7.90 3.52 11.80
N SER A 66 7.71 3.27 13.09
CA SER A 66 6.68 3.90 13.95
C SER A 66 5.24 3.65 13.46
N TYR A 67 4.96 2.47 12.92
CA TYR A 67 3.61 2.02 12.61
C TYR A 67 3.12 0.96 13.59
N GLU A 68 1.81 0.91 13.80
CA GLU A 68 1.16 -0.23 14.46
C GLU A 68 0.79 -1.29 13.40
N PRO A 69 1.31 -2.54 13.51
CA PRO A 69 1.03 -3.59 12.55
C PRO A 69 -0.41 -4.10 12.66
N HIS A 70 -1.10 -4.15 11.53
CA HIS A 70 -2.45 -4.70 11.43
C HIS A 70 -2.42 -5.93 10.52
N ILE A 71 -1.91 -7.05 11.05
CA ILE A 71 -1.76 -8.32 10.36
C ILE A 71 -2.82 -9.29 10.87
N ARG A 72 -3.70 -9.75 9.97
CA ARG A 72 -4.80 -10.67 10.32
C ARG A 72 -4.49 -12.08 9.89
N ARG A 73 -4.71 -13.06 10.79
CA ARG A 73 -4.64 -14.48 10.49
C ARG A 73 -5.88 -14.94 9.74
N ILE A 74 -5.75 -16.06 9.01
CA ILE A 74 -6.89 -16.70 8.34
C ILE A 74 -7.95 -17.08 9.38
N GLY A 75 -9.19 -16.64 9.17
CA GLY A 75 -10.32 -16.87 10.10
C GLY A 75 -10.63 -15.70 11.04
N GLU A 76 -9.67 -14.85 11.37
CA GLU A 76 -9.91 -13.66 12.19
C GLU A 76 -10.74 -12.61 11.45
N GLU A 77 -10.61 -12.51 10.13
CA GLU A 77 -11.40 -11.59 9.30
C GLU A 77 -12.91 -11.85 9.44
N LYS A 78 -13.32 -13.13 9.43
CA LYS A 78 -14.72 -13.52 9.65
C LYS A 78 -15.24 -13.18 11.04
N LEU A 79 -14.37 -13.24 12.05
CA LEU A 79 -14.71 -12.85 13.42
C LEU A 79 -14.84 -11.34 13.56
N ASP A 80 -14.03 -10.57 12.82
CA ASP A 80 -14.07 -9.10 12.82
C ASP A 80 -15.35 -8.58 12.18
N GLU A 81 -15.83 -9.18 11.10
CA GLU A 81 -17.13 -8.87 10.48
C GLU A 81 -18.29 -9.06 11.47
N LYS A 82 -18.28 -10.18 12.21
CA LYS A 82 -19.32 -10.46 13.22
C LYS A 82 -19.27 -9.53 14.42
N LYS A 83 -18.06 -9.11 14.84
CA LYS A 83 -17.84 -8.29 16.05
C LYS A 83 -17.80 -6.79 15.79
N ARG A 84 -18.02 -6.30 14.56
CA ARG A 84 -17.95 -4.89 14.18
C ARG A 84 -16.73 -4.16 14.78
N LYS A 85 -15.54 -4.73 14.62
CA LYS A 85 -14.32 -4.13 15.17
C LYS A 85 -14.08 -2.73 14.58
N ARG A 86 -13.54 -1.85 15.44
CA ARG A 86 -13.24 -0.44 15.13
C ARG A 86 -12.27 -0.28 13.93
N HIS A 87 -11.42 -1.27 13.69
CA HIS A 87 -10.42 -1.28 12.63
C HIS A 87 -10.49 -2.58 11.82
N PRO A 88 -11.40 -2.70 10.83
CA PRO A 88 -11.47 -3.88 9.97
C PRO A 88 -10.22 -3.98 9.08
N ALA A 89 -9.86 -5.22 8.71
CA ALA A 89 -8.79 -5.46 7.74
C ALA A 89 -9.12 -4.78 6.40
N ARG A 90 -8.21 -3.94 5.89
CA ARG A 90 -8.39 -3.18 4.65
C ARG A 90 -7.47 -3.64 3.52
N ARG A 91 -7.06 -4.88 3.55
CA ARG A 91 -6.15 -5.47 2.56
C ARG A 91 -6.65 -5.32 1.12
N TRP A 92 -7.95 -5.46 0.91
CA TRP A 92 -8.60 -5.30 -0.39
C TRP A 92 -8.36 -3.93 -1.05
N VAL A 93 -7.95 -2.92 -0.27
CA VAL A 93 -7.72 -1.55 -0.78
C VAL A 93 -6.52 -1.50 -1.73
N VAL A 94 -5.41 -2.17 -1.40
CA VAL A 94 -4.24 -2.24 -2.28
C VAL A 94 -4.56 -3.06 -3.54
N GLU A 95 -5.31 -4.15 -3.41
CA GLU A 95 -5.76 -4.98 -4.54
C GLU A 95 -6.62 -4.17 -5.52
N ARG A 96 -7.54 -3.36 -5.00
CA ARG A 96 -8.35 -2.43 -5.79
C ARG A 96 -7.49 -1.42 -6.55
N THR A 97 -6.49 -0.84 -5.91
CA THR A 97 -5.58 0.12 -6.53
C THR A 97 -4.76 -0.53 -7.64
N LEU A 98 -4.24 -1.73 -7.40
CA LEU A 98 -3.56 -2.53 -8.43
C LEU A 98 -4.51 -2.84 -9.61
N GLY A 99 -5.77 -3.16 -9.33
CA GLY A 99 -6.80 -3.35 -10.35
C GLY A 99 -7.08 -2.09 -11.19
N TRP A 100 -7.00 -0.89 -10.61
CA TRP A 100 -7.08 0.36 -11.39
C TRP A 100 -5.84 0.55 -12.26
N MET A 101 -4.66 0.27 -11.75
CA MET A 101 -3.41 0.40 -12.49
C MET A 101 -3.30 -0.60 -13.65
N SER A 102 -3.84 -1.80 -13.50
CA SER A 102 -3.85 -2.82 -14.56
C SER A 102 -4.64 -2.42 -15.81
N LYS A 103 -5.52 -1.41 -15.70
CA LYS A 103 -6.20 -0.80 -16.87
C LYS A 103 -5.25 0.04 -17.72
N CYS A 104 -4.08 0.38 -17.22
CA CYS A 104 -3.03 1.08 -17.98
C CYS A 104 -2.19 0.05 -18.74
N ARG A 105 -2.39 -0.07 -20.07
CA ARG A 105 -1.72 -1.08 -20.91
C ARG A 105 -0.20 -1.06 -20.77
N ALA A 106 0.41 0.10 -20.62
CA ALA A 106 1.86 0.27 -20.47
C ALA A 106 2.43 -0.37 -19.18
N ILE A 107 1.56 -0.64 -18.19
CA ILE A 107 1.93 -1.27 -16.91
C ILE A 107 1.58 -2.76 -16.94
N LEU A 108 0.43 -3.12 -17.53
CA LEU A 108 -0.05 -4.50 -17.59
C LEU A 108 0.96 -5.44 -18.26
N ILE A 109 1.57 -4.99 -19.35
CA ILE A 109 2.62 -5.73 -20.06
C ILE A 109 3.89 -4.88 -20.02
N ARG A 110 4.91 -5.41 -19.37
CA ARG A 110 6.18 -4.71 -19.24
C ARG A 110 6.98 -4.77 -20.55
N TYR A 111 6.93 -3.72 -21.34
CA TYR A 111 7.79 -3.51 -22.50
C TYR A 111 9.11 -2.80 -22.13
N ALA A 112 9.15 -2.06 -21.05
CA ALA A 112 10.32 -1.33 -20.61
C ALA A 112 11.43 -2.28 -20.16
N LYS A 113 12.55 -2.32 -20.89
CA LYS A 113 13.72 -3.15 -20.57
C LYS A 113 14.36 -2.75 -19.25
N LYS A 114 14.54 -1.44 -19.03
CA LYS A 114 15.11 -0.90 -17.79
C LYS A 114 14.04 -0.82 -16.69
N SER A 115 14.38 -1.26 -15.49
CA SER A 115 13.46 -1.22 -14.33
C SER A 115 13.10 0.21 -13.94
N CYS A 116 14.02 1.18 -14.07
CA CYS A 116 13.76 2.59 -13.79
C CYS A 116 12.69 3.18 -14.73
N ASN A 117 12.70 2.81 -16.02
CA ASN A 117 11.68 3.27 -16.97
C ASN A 117 10.29 2.68 -16.62
N TYR A 118 10.26 1.39 -16.24
CA TYR A 118 9.03 0.76 -15.80
C TYR A 118 8.50 1.38 -14.50
N LEU A 119 9.38 1.67 -13.53
CA LEU A 119 9.01 2.39 -12.31
C LEU A 119 8.44 3.77 -12.64
N GLY A 120 9.06 4.53 -13.56
CA GLY A 120 8.55 5.83 -14.00
C GLY A 120 7.14 5.76 -14.58
N LEU A 121 6.82 4.72 -15.38
CA LEU A 121 5.46 4.49 -15.89
C LEU A 121 4.47 4.20 -14.76
N ILE A 122 4.86 3.43 -13.76
CA ILE A 122 4.04 3.14 -12.57
C ILE A 122 3.79 4.43 -11.79
N GLN A 123 4.83 5.23 -11.54
CA GLN A 123 4.70 6.52 -10.85
C GLN A 123 3.79 7.50 -11.59
N LEU A 124 3.91 7.57 -12.92
CA LEU A 124 3.00 8.36 -13.75
C LEU A 124 1.54 7.90 -13.60
N CYS A 125 1.31 6.58 -13.60
CA CYS A 125 -0.02 6.04 -13.36
C CYS A 125 -0.54 6.39 -11.96
N CYS A 126 0.29 6.33 -10.93
CA CYS A 126 -0.05 6.77 -9.58
C CYS A 126 -0.47 8.26 -9.56
N GLY A 127 0.28 9.12 -10.24
CA GLY A 127 -0.06 10.53 -10.38
C GLY A 127 -1.41 10.76 -11.08
N LEU A 128 -1.69 9.99 -12.15
CA LEU A 128 -3.00 10.04 -12.83
C LEU A 128 -4.17 9.58 -11.94
N LEU A 129 -3.95 8.59 -11.09
CA LEU A 129 -4.98 8.15 -10.12
C LEU A 129 -5.27 9.28 -9.12
N TRP A 130 -4.25 9.95 -8.59
CA TRP A 130 -4.41 11.10 -7.70
C TRP A 130 -5.10 12.28 -8.40
N TYR A 131 -4.68 12.62 -9.60
CA TYR A 131 -5.29 13.70 -10.40
C TYR A 131 -6.79 13.46 -10.61
N ARG A 132 -7.17 12.25 -11.05
CA ARG A 132 -8.58 11.89 -11.27
C ARG A 132 -9.40 11.93 -9.98
N ARG A 133 -8.80 11.55 -8.87
CA ARG A 133 -9.47 11.58 -7.58
C ARG A 133 -9.73 13.00 -7.13
N GLN A 134 -8.73 13.88 -7.22
CA GLN A 134 -8.85 15.27 -6.85
C GLN A 134 -9.88 15.99 -7.73
N HIS A 135 -9.90 15.70 -9.02
CA HIS A 135 -10.88 16.28 -9.94
C HIS A 135 -12.32 15.87 -9.60
N ARG A 136 -12.55 14.62 -9.20
CA ARG A 136 -13.87 14.18 -8.70
C ARG A 136 -14.29 14.93 -7.44
N LEU A 137 -13.40 15.15 -6.50
CA LEU A 137 -13.69 15.88 -5.27
C LEU A 137 -13.99 17.36 -5.55
N THR A 138 -13.40 17.94 -6.58
CA THR A 138 -13.64 19.33 -7.00
C THR A 138 -15.01 19.49 -7.69
N LEU A 139 -15.46 18.48 -8.44
CA LEU A 139 -16.76 18.49 -9.11
C LEU A 139 -17.96 18.24 -8.18
N LEU A 140 -17.71 17.75 -6.96
CA LEU A 140 -18.74 17.49 -5.95
C LEU A 140 -18.90 18.61 -4.92
N ARG A 141 -18.15 19.70 -5.09
CA ARG A 141 -18.29 20.94 -4.33
C ARG A 141 -19.00 21.99 -5.16
#